data_acdf2af774b7b7e466a6f05860d1e9ff
#
_entry.id   acdf2af774b7b7e466a6f05860d1e9ff
#
_cell.length_a   1.000
_cell.length_b   1.000
_cell.length_c   1.000
_cell.angle_alpha   90.00
_cell.angle_beta   90.00
_cell.angle_gamma   90.00
#
_symmetry.space_group_name_H-M   'P 1'
#
loop_
_entity.id
_entity.type
_entity.pdbx_description
1 polymer ?
#
loop_
_entity_poly.entity_id
_entity_poly.type
_entity_poly.pdbx_seq_one_letter_code
_entity_poly.pdbx_strand_id
1 'polypeptide(L)' 'MDSYNSTVDVVVDRGVVNLWGVVRNEEEKNAIRVATEETPGVQAVNDHLRVYS' A
#
# COMPACT_ATOMS: atom_id res chain seq x y z
N MET A 1 20.45 4.63 4.75
CA MET A 1 19.89 4.48 4.29
C MET A 1 19.57 3.99 3.43
N ASP A 2 19.39 3.51 3.10
CA ASP A 2 18.98 3.28 2.26
C ASP A 2 17.73 3.05 2.02
N SER A 3 16.98 3.69 1.58
CA SER A 3 15.58 3.59 1.32
C SER A 3 15.29 3.28 -0.14
N TYR A 4 16.23 2.82 -0.78
CA TYR A 4 16.07 2.58 -2.20
C TYR A 4 15.01 1.50 -2.48
N ASN A 5 14.69 0.69 -1.50
CA ASN A 5 13.68 -0.33 -1.70
C ASN A 5 12.34 0.06 -1.09
N SER A 6 12.22 1.28 -0.63
CA SER A 6 10.96 1.76 -0.07
C SER A 6 10.16 2.39 -1.18
N THR A 7 9.44 1.57 -1.91
CA THR A 7 8.67 2.05 -3.05
C THR A 7 7.21 2.27 -2.72
N VAL A 8 6.81 2.05 -1.48
CA VAL A 8 5.43 2.20 -1.06
C VAL A 8 5.36 3.18 0.09
N ASP A 9 4.53 4.19 -0.07
CA ASP A 9 4.24 5.17 0.97
C ASP A 9 2.85 4.89 1.52
N VAL A 10 2.71 5.02 2.83
CA VAL A 10 1.47 4.77 3.52
C VAL A 10 1.07 6.03 4.26
N VAL A 11 -0.13 6.51 3.98
CA VAL A 11 -0.69 7.68 4.67
C VAL A 11 -1.98 7.24 5.34
N VAL A 12 -2.05 7.44 6.65
CA VAL A 12 -3.22 7.03 7.42
C VAL A 12 -3.88 8.28 7.99
N ASP A 13 -5.20 8.37 7.79
CA ASP A 13 -5.98 9.47 8.32
C ASP A 13 -7.33 8.91 8.74
N ARG A 14 -7.56 8.86 10.07
CA ARG A 14 -8.85 8.51 10.65
C ARG A 14 -9.35 7.15 10.17
N GLY A 15 -8.45 6.19 10.12
CA GLY A 15 -8.80 4.84 9.71
C GLY A 15 -8.82 4.63 8.21
N VAL A 16 -8.61 5.68 7.44
CA VAL A 16 -8.51 5.57 5.99
C VAL A 16 -7.04 5.54 5.61
N VAL A 17 -6.65 4.51 4.90
CA VAL A 17 -5.25 4.33 4.50
C VAL A 17 -5.14 4.57 3.01
N ASN A 18 -4.19 5.41 2.65
CA ASN A 18 -3.87 5.66 1.25
C ASN A 18 -2.51 5.06 0.97
N LEU A 19 -2.44 4.22 -0.05
CA LEU A 19 -1.21 3.55 -0.46
C LEU A 19 -0.76 4.13 -1.78
N TRP A 20 0.49 4.55 -1.85
CA TRP A 20 1.09 5.12 -3.06
C TRP A 20 2.38 4.39 -3.34
N GLY A 21 2.70 4.23 -4.59
CA GLY A 21 3.99 3.64 -4.92
C GLY A 21 3.93 2.74 -6.12
N VAL A 22 5.01 2.02 -6.32
CA VAL A 22 5.18 1.15 -7.47
C VAL A 22 5.51 -0.25 -6.97
N VAL A 23 4.81 -1.23 -7.51
CA VAL A 23 5.03 -2.63 -7.17
C VAL A 23 5.35 -3.40 -8.44
N ARG A 24 5.80 -4.63 -8.28
CA ARG A 24 6.29 -5.41 -9.41
C ARG A 24 5.19 -6.04 -10.23
N ASN A 25 4.13 -6.44 -9.58
CA ASN A 25 3.07 -7.18 -10.25
C ASN A 25 1.77 -7.02 -9.47
N GLU A 26 0.71 -7.55 -10.06
CA GLU A 26 -0.62 -7.43 -9.45
C GLU A 26 -0.73 -8.22 -8.16
N GLU A 27 -0.04 -9.33 -8.06
CA GLU A 27 -0.09 -10.13 -6.85
C GLU A 27 0.48 -9.36 -5.67
N GLU A 28 1.58 -8.66 -5.89
CA GLU A 28 2.19 -7.85 -4.86
C GLU A 28 1.26 -6.72 -4.45
N LYS A 29 0.65 -6.08 -5.44
CA LYS A 29 -0.30 -5.01 -5.17
C LYS A 29 -1.45 -5.51 -4.31
N ASN A 30 -2.03 -6.63 -4.69
CA ASN A 30 -3.14 -7.20 -3.94
C ASN A 30 -2.74 -7.62 -2.55
N ALA A 31 -1.54 -8.19 -2.39
CA ALA A 31 -1.06 -8.63 -1.09
C ALA A 31 -0.94 -7.45 -0.13
N ILE A 32 -0.42 -6.34 -0.62
CA ILE A 32 -0.27 -5.14 0.21
C ILE A 32 -1.65 -4.61 0.60
N ARG A 33 -2.57 -4.56 -0.35
CA ARG A 33 -3.91 -4.06 -0.07
C ARG A 33 -4.60 -4.92 0.96
N VAL A 34 -4.56 -6.23 0.78
CA VAL A 34 -5.25 -7.15 1.68
C VAL A 34 -4.66 -7.08 3.08
N ALA A 35 -3.32 -7.07 3.18
CA ALA A 35 -2.68 -6.97 4.48
C ALA A 35 -3.07 -5.69 5.20
N THR A 36 -3.19 -4.60 4.44
CA THR A 36 -3.58 -3.32 5.00
C THR A 36 -5.02 -3.36 5.48
N GLU A 37 -5.90 -3.96 4.69
CA GLU A 37 -7.32 -4.05 5.06
C GLU A 37 -7.53 -4.88 6.31
N GLU A 38 -6.65 -5.83 6.58
CA GLU A 38 -6.78 -6.69 7.74
C GLU A 38 -6.22 -6.09 9.01
N THR A 39 -5.56 -4.96 8.91
CA THR A 39 -4.99 -4.30 10.07
C THR A 39 -6.10 -3.72 10.94
N PRO A 40 -6.10 -4.02 12.25
CA PRO A 40 -7.14 -3.49 13.13
C PRO A 40 -7.18 -1.96 13.10
N GLY A 41 -8.39 -1.42 13.04
CA GLY A 41 -8.58 0.02 13.02
C GLY A 41 -8.67 0.62 11.63
N VAL A 42 -8.35 -0.15 10.60
CA VAL A 42 -8.45 0.33 9.23
C VAL A 42 -9.90 0.20 8.79
N GLN A 43 -10.48 1.32 8.34
CA GLN A 43 -11.86 1.33 7.88
C GLN A 43 -11.96 1.27 6.37
N ALA A 44 -10.96 1.82 5.69
CA ALA A 44 -10.96 1.83 4.23
C ALA A 44 -9.54 1.93 3.73
N VAL A 45 -9.30 1.39 2.54
CA VAL A 45 -7.98 1.47 1.91
C VAL A 45 -8.17 2.00 0.51
N ASN A 46 -7.46 3.08 0.22
CA ASN A 46 -7.40 3.64 -1.13
C ASN A 46 -6.08 3.24 -1.73
N ASP A 47 -6.14 2.39 -2.71
CA ASP A 47 -4.97 1.78 -3.30
C ASP A 47 -4.60 2.55 -4.56
N HIS A 48 -3.54 3.34 -4.45
CA HIS A 48 -2.99 4.11 -5.58
C HIS A 48 -1.68 3.50 -6.06
N LEU A 49 -1.49 2.22 -5.79
CA LEU A 49 -0.28 1.55 -6.21
C LEU A 49 -0.32 1.31 -7.71
N ARG A 50 0.85 1.37 -8.31
CA ARG A 50 0.99 1.15 -9.74
C ARG A 50 1.90 -0.04 -9.96
N VAL A 51 1.57 -0.83 -10.96
CA VAL A 51 2.39 -1.97 -11.31
C VAL A 51 3.45 -1.52 -12.29
N TYR A 52 4.69 -1.83 -11.96
CA TYR A 52 5.80 -1.53 -12.81
C TYR A 52 5.91 -2.60 -13.89
N SER A 53 5.94 -2.20 -15.12
CA SER A 53 6.03 -3.16 -16.21
C SER A 53 7.14 -2.85 -17.19
#